data_cbcc4e7d9bd5bf659195c9ee1024ee66
#
_entry.id   cbcc4e7d9bd5bf659195c9ee1024ee66
#
_cell.length_a   1.000
_cell.length_b   1.000
_cell.length_c   1.000
_cell.angle_alpha   90.00
_cell.angle_beta   90.00
_cell.angle_gamma   90.00
#
_symmetry.space_group_name_H-M   'P 1'
#
loop_
_entity.id
_entity.type
_entity.pdbx_description
1 polymer ?
#
loop_
_entity_poly.entity_id
_entity_poly.type
_entity_poly.pdbx_seq_one_letter_code
_entity_poly.pdbx_strand_id
1 'polypeptide(L)'
;MINKLNTFVSPLLTNISLAYRNEEYIAEKILPVVPVIKDTAQIATYGMDNLRIEESLRAQGAANEVNHTVTLGAHYILKDHALKEFVTKEEEDNADKPITPRIDATENLTDRIQVIKEKELADAMANTGVITQNVTLSTDQWSDFTNSDPFDDIKTGMEAVRTGSGMMPNTFVMSYAVMMTLMIHPDVIARLTNVTVVTSALVVQALQLAFPNIKNVFVGAAQYNSGVEGVTDALADIWGKHFWVGYISDRPRLKSRSFGFTYQAPGQNRQVKVLPYDEDKEGRFVRINDKYDQKLVDNKCMYLIKNAIV
;
A
#
# COMPACT_ATOMS: atom_id res chain seq x y z
N MET A 1 -21.68 35.28 -8.84
CA MET A 1 -21.21 34.48 -9.98
C MET A 1 -19.81 34.03 -9.64
N ILE A 2 -19.64 32.75 -9.34
CA ILE A 2 -18.30 32.18 -9.09
C ILE A 2 -17.67 32.02 -10.47
N ASN A 3 -16.66 32.85 -10.75
CA ASN A 3 -15.83 32.71 -11.93
C ASN A 3 -15.21 31.30 -11.91
N LYS A 4 -15.71 30.40 -12.74
CA LYS A 4 -15.01 29.16 -13.04
C LYS A 4 -13.75 29.56 -13.82
N LEU A 5 -12.66 29.79 -13.09
CA LEU A 5 -11.32 29.90 -13.65
C LEU A 5 -11.14 28.70 -14.60
N ASN A 6 -10.90 29.01 -15.86
CA ASN A 6 -10.61 28.03 -16.92
C ASN A 6 -9.27 27.33 -16.62
N THR A 7 -9.28 26.43 -15.64
CA THR A 7 -8.16 25.53 -15.35
C THR A 7 -8.29 24.35 -16.29
N PHE A 8 -7.53 24.36 -17.36
CA PHE A 8 -7.49 23.21 -18.28
C PHE A 8 -6.63 22.10 -17.66
N VAL A 9 -7.21 20.89 -17.61
CA VAL A 9 -6.42 19.69 -17.36
C VAL A 9 -5.51 19.49 -18.59
N SER A 10 -4.21 19.40 -18.37
CA SER A 10 -3.25 19.11 -19.43
C SER A 10 -3.22 17.59 -19.68
N PRO A 11 -3.72 17.08 -20.80
CA PRO A 11 -3.70 15.64 -21.07
C PRO A 11 -2.28 15.08 -21.16
N LEU A 12 -1.34 15.86 -21.71
CA LEU A 12 0.06 15.46 -21.86
C LEU A 12 0.72 15.25 -20.50
N LEU A 13 0.68 16.28 -19.62
CA LEU A 13 1.28 16.19 -18.28
C LEU A 13 0.56 15.17 -17.40
N THR A 14 -0.75 15.00 -17.54
CA THR A 14 -1.50 13.96 -16.86
C THR A 14 -1.04 12.57 -17.30
N ASN A 15 -0.80 12.35 -18.59
CA ASN A 15 -0.28 11.08 -19.10
C ASN A 15 1.15 10.80 -18.57
N ILE A 16 2.00 11.82 -18.47
CA ILE A 16 3.35 11.70 -17.87
C ILE A 16 3.23 11.27 -16.40
N SER A 17 2.39 11.96 -15.63
CA SER A 17 2.16 11.59 -14.22
C SER A 17 1.60 10.17 -14.05
N LEU A 18 0.68 9.74 -14.92
CA LEU A 18 0.14 8.37 -14.89
C LEU A 18 1.15 7.32 -15.32
N ALA A 19 2.06 7.67 -16.25
CA ALA A 19 3.13 6.79 -16.69
C ALA A 19 4.30 6.70 -15.69
N TYR A 20 4.47 7.73 -14.85
CA TYR A 20 5.51 7.75 -13.83
C TYR A 20 5.31 6.62 -12.84
N ARG A 21 6.30 5.76 -12.70
CA ARG A 21 6.32 4.64 -11.77
C ARG A 21 7.67 4.57 -11.08
N ASN A 22 7.65 4.59 -9.77
CA ASN A 22 8.79 4.21 -8.97
C ASN A 22 8.53 2.79 -8.44
N GLU A 23 9.40 1.84 -8.77
CA GLU A 23 9.25 0.43 -8.39
C GLU A 23 9.40 0.21 -6.87
N GLU A 24 9.98 1.16 -6.17
CA GLU A 24 10.15 1.14 -4.71
C GLU A 24 8.82 1.29 -3.96
N TYR A 25 7.80 1.87 -4.60
CA TYR A 25 6.48 2.04 -3.98
C TYR A 25 5.61 0.79 -4.14
N ILE A 26 5.08 0.33 -3.02
CA ILE A 26 4.28 -0.90 -2.94
C ILE A 26 2.84 -0.67 -2.49
N ALA A 27 2.45 0.55 -2.08
CA ALA A 27 1.13 0.85 -1.55
C ALA A 27 -0.02 0.44 -2.49
N GLU A 28 0.10 0.72 -3.79
CA GLU A 28 -0.93 0.35 -4.78
C GLU A 28 -0.98 -1.17 -5.05
N LYS A 29 0.12 -1.89 -4.77
CA LYS A 29 0.17 -3.35 -4.87
C LYS A 29 -0.50 -4.01 -3.66
N ILE A 30 -0.39 -3.38 -2.47
CA ILE A 30 -0.98 -3.86 -1.21
C ILE A 30 -2.47 -3.50 -1.14
N LEU A 31 -2.84 -2.27 -1.52
CA LEU A 31 -4.22 -1.80 -1.57
C LEU A 31 -4.66 -1.59 -3.03
N PRO A 32 -5.19 -2.62 -3.70
CA PRO A 32 -5.65 -2.51 -5.07
C PRO A 32 -6.72 -1.44 -5.23
N VAL A 33 -6.69 -0.72 -6.35
CA VAL A 33 -7.62 0.38 -6.63
C VAL A 33 -9.01 -0.16 -6.99
N VAL A 34 -10.03 0.35 -6.30
CA VAL A 34 -11.44 0.09 -6.60
C VAL A 34 -12.08 1.40 -7.07
N PRO A 35 -12.53 1.47 -8.32
CA PRO A 35 -13.21 2.66 -8.82
C PRO A 35 -14.59 2.82 -8.16
N VAL A 36 -14.88 4.03 -7.66
CA VAL A 36 -16.14 4.36 -6.99
C VAL A 36 -16.73 5.65 -7.54
N ILE A 37 -18.06 5.66 -7.71
CA ILE A 37 -18.78 6.82 -8.30
C ILE A 37 -19.12 7.86 -7.23
N LYS A 38 -19.38 7.40 -5.99
CA LYS A 38 -19.77 8.29 -4.88
C LYS A 38 -18.55 8.70 -4.09
N ASP A 39 -18.50 9.95 -3.66
CA ASP A 39 -17.42 10.49 -2.83
C ASP A 39 -17.42 9.88 -1.43
N THR A 40 -18.56 9.46 -0.93
CA THR A 40 -18.68 8.78 0.36
C THR A 40 -19.70 7.65 0.27
N ALA A 41 -19.39 6.49 0.86
CA ALA A 41 -20.34 5.41 1.06
C ALA A 41 -19.86 4.47 2.18
N GLN A 42 -20.80 3.70 2.71
CA GLN A 42 -20.48 2.61 3.64
C GLN A 42 -19.93 1.41 2.87
N ILE A 43 -18.93 0.76 3.48
CA ILE A 43 -18.35 -0.46 2.96
C ILE A 43 -19.16 -1.64 3.51
N ALA A 44 -19.73 -2.42 2.62
CA ALA A 44 -20.40 -3.65 2.98
C ALA A 44 -19.39 -4.79 3.11
N THR A 45 -19.31 -5.38 4.30
CA THR A 45 -18.48 -6.56 4.56
C THR A 45 -19.34 -7.77 4.90
N TYR A 46 -18.90 -8.94 4.44
CA TYR A 46 -19.55 -10.19 4.76
C TYR A 46 -18.91 -10.80 6.02
N GLY A 47 -19.71 -10.99 7.06
CA GLY A 47 -19.25 -11.56 8.32
C GLY A 47 -18.93 -13.06 8.22
N MET A 48 -18.29 -13.58 9.27
CA MET A 48 -17.98 -15.00 9.44
C MET A 48 -19.24 -15.87 9.55
N ASP A 49 -20.38 -15.25 9.89
CA ASP A 49 -21.67 -15.95 10.01
C ASP A 49 -22.07 -16.65 8.70
N ASN A 50 -21.64 -16.13 7.56
CA ASN A 50 -21.90 -16.74 6.25
C ASN A 50 -21.07 -18.03 6.01
N LEU A 51 -20.16 -18.40 6.91
CA LEU A 51 -19.38 -19.64 6.89
C LEU A 51 -19.95 -20.72 7.82
N ARG A 52 -21.11 -20.48 8.46
CA ARG A 52 -21.75 -21.49 9.30
C ARG A 52 -22.25 -22.65 8.45
N ILE A 53 -22.06 -23.85 8.99
CA ILE A 53 -22.63 -25.07 8.40
C ILE A 53 -24.07 -25.16 8.87
N GLU A 54 -25.01 -25.14 7.94
CA GLU A 54 -26.40 -25.29 8.22
C GLU A 54 -26.91 -26.62 7.64
N GLU A 55 -27.97 -27.15 8.23
CA GLU A 55 -28.54 -28.39 7.78
C GLU A 55 -29.24 -28.19 6.41
N SER A 56 -28.75 -28.89 5.38
CA SER A 56 -29.28 -28.80 4.02
C SER A 56 -30.32 -29.88 3.69
N LEU A 57 -30.53 -30.86 4.61
CA LEU A 57 -31.45 -31.94 4.40
C LEU A 57 -32.91 -31.40 4.45
N ARG A 58 -33.60 -31.49 3.34
CA ARG A 58 -34.97 -31.04 3.22
C ARG A 58 -35.93 -32.06 3.83
N ALA A 59 -36.68 -31.66 4.86
CA ALA A 59 -37.88 -32.39 5.28
C ALA A 59 -39.00 -32.20 4.26
N GLN A 60 -39.99 -33.13 4.25
CA GLN A 60 -41.14 -33.03 3.31
C GLN A 60 -41.84 -31.66 3.46
N GLY A 61 -41.72 -30.82 2.45
CA GLY A 61 -42.50 -29.58 2.33
C GLY A 61 -41.75 -28.26 2.55
N ALA A 62 -40.62 -28.21 3.25
CA ALA A 62 -39.91 -26.96 3.54
C ALA A 62 -38.42 -27.08 3.27
N ALA A 63 -37.80 -26.00 2.72
CA ALA A 63 -36.38 -25.83 2.70
C ALA A 63 -35.97 -24.96 3.90
N ASN A 64 -34.78 -25.20 4.47
CA ASN A 64 -34.26 -24.36 5.55
C ASN A 64 -33.97 -22.96 5.01
N GLU A 65 -34.42 -21.93 5.71
CA GLU A 65 -34.12 -20.53 5.38
C GLU A 65 -32.75 -20.15 5.95
N VAL A 66 -31.91 -19.63 5.10
CA VAL A 66 -30.57 -19.12 5.47
C VAL A 66 -30.58 -17.61 5.40
N ASN A 67 -30.24 -16.97 6.49
CA ASN A 67 -30.12 -15.51 6.53
C ASN A 67 -28.72 -15.06 6.09
N HIS A 68 -28.68 -14.20 5.09
CA HIS A 68 -27.47 -13.58 4.62
C HIS A 68 -27.19 -12.28 5.41
N THR A 69 -26.17 -12.29 6.25
CA THR A 69 -25.83 -11.13 7.07
C THR A 69 -24.79 -10.28 6.35
N VAL A 70 -25.14 -9.04 6.04
CA VAL A 70 -24.21 -8.01 5.54
C VAL A 70 -23.96 -7.02 6.67
N THR A 71 -22.72 -6.91 7.09
CA THR A 71 -22.32 -5.90 8.08
C THR A 71 -21.89 -4.63 7.34
N LEU A 72 -22.54 -3.52 7.65
CA LEU A 72 -22.09 -2.22 7.18
C LEU A 72 -20.91 -1.77 8.06
N GLY A 73 -19.72 -1.76 7.46
CA GLY A 73 -18.48 -1.40 8.12
C GLY A 73 -18.19 0.09 8.08
N ALA A 74 -16.90 0.44 8.09
CA ALA A 74 -16.43 1.81 8.01
C ALA A 74 -16.87 2.49 6.70
N HIS A 75 -16.91 3.82 6.73
CA HIS A 75 -17.14 4.63 5.53
C HIS A 75 -15.82 4.91 4.83
N TYR A 76 -15.82 4.94 3.50
CA TYR A 76 -14.76 5.62 2.77
C TYR A 76 -15.21 7.05 2.48
N ILE A 77 -14.26 7.98 2.46
CA ILE A 77 -14.46 9.39 2.15
C ILE A 77 -13.32 9.82 1.25
N LEU A 78 -13.60 10.02 -0.03
CA LEU A 78 -12.57 10.45 -0.99
C LEU A 78 -12.07 11.84 -0.62
N LYS A 79 -10.77 11.94 -0.35
CA LYS A 79 -10.06 13.19 -0.07
C LYS A 79 -9.33 13.67 -1.30
N ASP A 80 -9.33 14.96 -1.55
CA ASP A 80 -8.60 15.58 -2.66
C ASP A 80 -7.22 16.01 -2.17
N HIS A 81 -6.19 15.28 -2.59
CA HIS A 81 -4.79 15.59 -2.31
C HIS A 81 -4.25 16.40 -3.46
N ALA A 82 -3.69 17.57 -3.18
CA ALA A 82 -3.18 18.46 -4.22
C ALA A 82 -1.86 19.10 -3.80
N LEU A 83 -0.91 19.06 -4.72
CA LEU A 83 0.36 19.79 -4.62
C LEU A 83 0.54 20.68 -5.84
N LYS A 84 1.26 21.77 -5.69
CA LYS A 84 1.58 22.68 -6.80
C LYS A 84 3.02 23.15 -6.70
N GLU A 85 3.65 23.32 -7.85
CA GLU A 85 4.99 23.86 -8.02
C GLU A 85 4.93 25.05 -8.99
N PHE A 86 5.72 26.06 -8.72
CA PHE A 86 5.77 27.25 -9.55
C PHE A 86 6.92 27.11 -10.54
N VAL A 87 6.66 27.34 -11.81
CA VAL A 87 7.64 27.33 -12.89
C VAL A 87 7.65 28.73 -13.48
N THR A 88 8.80 29.39 -13.40
CA THR A 88 8.99 30.75 -13.92
C THR A 88 9.14 30.71 -15.46
N LYS A 89 8.79 31.82 -16.09
CA LYS A 89 9.02 31.97 -17.54
C LYS A 89 10.51 31.99 -17.86
N GLU A 90 11.32 32.55 -16.98
CA GLU A 90 12.76 32.59 -17.14
C GLU A 90 13.39 31.19 -17.16
N GLU A 91 12.93 30.28 -16.26
CA GLU A 91 13.34 28.87 -16.27
C GLU A 91 12.94 28.16 -17.56
N GLU A 92 11.73 28.44 -18.09
CA GLU A 92 11.28 27.86 -19.36
C GLU A 92 12.06 28.36 -20.57
N ASP A 93 12.37 29.67 -20.61
CA ASP A 93 13.08 30.31 -21.71
C ASP A 93 14.58 29.96 -21.72
N ASN A 94 15.19 29.72 -20.55
CA ASN A 94 16.60 29.40 -20.38
C ASN A 94 16.90 27.89 -20.31
N ALA A 95 15.88 27.03 -20.33
CA ALA A 95 16.06 25.60 -20.22
C ALA A 95 16.65 24.99 -21.51
N ASP A 96 17.85 24.43 -21.38
CA ASP A 96 18.48 23.65 -22.44
C ASP A 96 18.00 22.20 -22.41
N LYS A 97 17.83 21.59 -23.58
CA LYS A 97 17.50 20.17 -23.66
C LYS A 97 18.60 19.31 -23.00
N PRO A 98 18.27 18.30 -22.17
CA PRO A 98 16.96 17.64 -22.07
C PRO A 98 15.99 18.21 -21.02
N ILE A 99 16.30 19.28 -20.33
CA ILE A 99 15.51 19.85 -19.23
C ILE A 99 14.23 20.46 -19.77
N THR A 100 13.08 20.08 -19.20
CA THR A 100 11.75 20.63 -19.53
C THR A 100 11.02 20.96 -18.22
N PRO A 101 11.12 22.19 -17.72
CA PRO A 101 10.72 22.57 -16.36
C PRO A 101 9.31 22.12 -15.95
N ARG A 102 8.33 22.16 -16.89
CA ARG A 102 6.97 21.70 -16.58
C ARG A 102 6.85 20.18 -16.45
N ILE A 103 7.63 19.42 -17.22
CA ILE A 103 7.65 17.96 -17.13
C ILE A 103 8.33 17.58 -15.84
N ASP A 104 9.49 18.17 -15.56
CA ASP A 104 10.27 17.90 -14.36
C ASP A 104 9.47 18.24 -13.08
N ALA A 105 8.76 19.38 -13.07
CA ALA A 105 7.83 19.73 -12.00
C ALA A 105 6.68 18.72 -11.85
N THR A 106 6.16 18.19 -12.98
CA THR A 106 5.10 17.17 -12.93
C THR A 106 5.60 15.87 -12.33
N GLU A 107 6.79 15.42 -12.69
CA GLU A 107 7.39 14.20 -12.15
C GLU A 107 7.71 14.35 -10.67
N ASN A 108 8.31 15.47 -10.25
CA ASN A 108 8.59 15.79 -8.85
C ASN A 108 7.32 15.81 -7.99
N LEU A 109 6.26 16.49 -8.45
CA LEU A 109 4.98 16.53 -7.75
C LEU A 109 4.31 15.15 -7.67
N THR A 110 4.46 14.34 -8.73
CA THR A 110 3.92 12.98 -8.77
C THR A 110 4.61 12.10 -7.74
N ASP A 111 5.93 12.17 -7.68
CA ASP A 111 6.72 11.40 -6.70
C ASP A 111 6.36 11.78 -5.27
N ARG A 112 6.27 13.08 -4.97
CA ARG A 112 5.87 13.57 -3.64
C ARG A 112 4.49 13.07 -3.21
N ILE A 113 3.49 13.06 -4.11
CA ILE A 113 2.16 12.52 -3.78
C ILE A 113 2.24 11.01 -3.52
N GLN A 114 3.06 10.29 -4.28
CA GLN A 114 3.24 8.86 -4.07
C GLN A 114 3.94 8.55 -2.74
N VAL A 115 4.96 9.32 -2.36
CA VAL A 115 5.61 9.21 -1.03
C VAL A 115 4.60 9.42 0.09
N ILE A 116 3.74 10.44 -0.01
CA ILE A 116 2.69 10.69 0.99
C ILE A 116 1.75 9.49 1.09
N LYS A 117 1.29 8.98 -0.05
CA LYS A 117 0.38 7.83 -0.13
C LYS A 117 1.00 6.56 0.46
N GLU A 118 2.29 6.34 0.19
CA GLU A 118 3.07 5.23 0.73
C GLU A 118 3.20 5.34 2.26
N LYS A 119 3.55 6.54 2.74
CA LYS A 119 3.74 6.81 4.17
C LYS A 119 2.44 6.68 4.97
N GLU A 120 1.33 7.21 4.47
CA GLU A 120 0.01 7.07 5.10
C GLU A 120 -0.38 5.60 5.28
N LEU A 121 -0.15 4.77 4.25
CA LEU A 121 -0.41 3.34 4.34
C LEU A 121 0.53 2.64 5.32
N ALA A 122 1.83 2.90 5.24
CA ALA A 122 2.82 2.26 6.11
C ALA A 122 2.54 2.57 7.60
N ASP A 123 2.20 3.84 7.92
CA ASP A 123 1.84 4.24 9.28
C ASP A 123 0.55 3.54 9.77
N ALA A 124 -0.45 3.41 8.90
CA ALA A 124 -1.67 2.68 9.22
C ALA A 124 -1.40 1.18 9.46
N MET A 125 -0.54 0.57 8.65
CA MET A 125 -0.15 -0.85 8.76
C MET A 125 0.76 -1.13 9.95
N ALA A 126 1.58 -0.20 10.39
CA ALA A 126 2.44 -0.35 11.58
C ALA A 126 1.71 -0.09 12.90
N ASN A 127 0.45 0.36 12.83
CA ASN A 127 -0.35 0.68 14.01
C ASN A 127 -1.04 -0.58 14.57
N THR A 128 -0.60 -1.02 15.74
CA THR A 128 -1.17 -2.17 16.46
C THR A 128 -2.63 -1.99 16.91
N GLY A 129 -3.10 -0.73 17.02
CA GLY A 129 -4.51 -0.42 17.28
C GLY A 129 -5.40 -0.63 16.06
N VAL A 130 -4.82 -0.59 14.86
CA VAL A 130 -5.52 -0.82 13.59
C VAL A 130 -5.44 -2.30 13.21
N ILE A 131 -4.25 -2.88 13.20
CA ILE A 131 -4.05 -4.32 12.98
C ILE A 131 -4.06 -5.01 14.34
N THR A 132 -5.22 -5.57 14.69
CA THR A 132 -5.44 -6.20 16.01
C THR A 132 -4.74 -7.56 16.14
N GLN A 133 -4.45 -8.21 15.03
CA GLN A 133 -3.65 -9.42 14.97
C GLN A 133 -2.18 -9.03 14.79
N ASN A 134 -1.45 -8.94 15.90
CA ASN A 134 -0.05 -8.52 15.87
C ASN A 134 0.77 -9.16 16.97
N VAL A 135 2.06 -9.21 16.76
CA VAL A 135 3.09 -9.45 17.77
C VAL A 135 4.13 -8.35 17.69
N THR A 136 4.61 -7.88 18.81
CA THR A 136 5.75 -6.96 18.88
C THR A 136 6.92 -7.72 19.48
N LEU A 137 7.96 -7.92 18.67
CA LEU A 137 9.18 -8.57 19.11
C LEU A 137 10.01 -7.55 19.89
N SER A 138 10.43 -7.93 21.10
CA SER A 138 11.33 -7.16 21.95
C SER A 138 12.57 -7.96 22.33
N THR A 139 12.45 -9.29 22.31
CA THR A 139 13.51 -10.29 22.42
C THR A 139 13.38 -11.22 21.23
N ASP A 140 14.38 -11.96 20.91
CA ASP A 140 14.37 -12.97 19.82
C ASP A 140 14.00 -12.36 18.44
N GLN A 141 14.40 -11.09 18.24
CA GLN A 141 14.24 -10.42 16.97
C GLN A 141 15.10 -11.13 15.90
N TRP A 142 14.68 -11.09 14.65
CA TRP A 142 15.34 -11.82 13.54
C TRP A 142 16.79 -11.39 13.28
N SER A 143 17.23 -10.31 13.90
CA SER A 143 18.65 -9.93 13.97
C SER A 143 19.44 -10.73 15.01
N ASP A 144 18.79 -11.45 15.96
CA ASP A 144 19.41 -12.42 16.83
C ASP A 144 19.41 -13.80 16.16
N PHE A 145 20.46 -14.11 15.42
CA PHE A 145 20.59 -15.35 14.64
C PHE A 145 20.69 -16.64 15.49
N THR A 146 20.73 -16.52 16.81
CA THR A 146 20.85 -17.66 17.71
C THR A 146 19.52 -18.11 18.28
N ASN A 147 18.67 -17.16 18.63
CA ASN A 147 17.44 -17.44 19.37
C ASN A 147 16.17 -17.20 18.55
N SER A 148 16.25 -16.49 17.43
CA SER A 148 15.08 -16.21 16.60
C SER A 148 14.74 -17.33 15.62
N ASP A 149 13.45 -17.52 15.36
CA ASP A 149 12.94 -18.40 14.30
C ASP A 149 11.92 -17.65 13.42
N PRO A 150 12.37 -16.99 12.33
CA PRO A 150 11.48 -16.26 11.42
C PRO A 150 10.37 -17.13 10.82
N PHE A 151 10.62 -18.43 10.60
CA PHE A 151 9.64 -19.31 9.98
C PHE A 151 8.50 -19.69 10.92
N ASP A 152 8.77 -19.85 12.22
CA ASP A 152 7.72 -20.13 13.21
C ASP A 152 6.86 -18.89 13.46
N ASP A 153 7.47 -17.70 13.52
CA ASP A 153 6.75 -16.42 13.60
C ASP A 153 5.82 -16.21 12.40
N ILE A 154 6.33 -16.45 11.19
CA ILE A 154 5.55 -16.34 9.94
C ILE A 154 4.41 -17.38 9.95
N LYS A 155 4.67 -18.62 10.35
CA LYS A 155 3.65 -19.66 10.45
C LYS A 155 2.55 -19.27 11.43
N THR A 156 2.91 -18.74 12.60
CA THR A 156 1.96 -18.23 13.59
C THR A 156 1.09 -17.11 12.99
N GLY A 157 1.70 -16.18 12.25
CA GLY A 157 0.97 -15.14 11.52
C GLY A 157 0.02 -15.69 10.48
N MET A 158 0.43 -16.69 9.71
CA MET A 158 -0.42 -17.34 8.71
C MET A 158 -1.63 -18.04 9.34
N GLU A 159 -1.44 -18.73 10.45
CA GLU A 159 -2.53 -19.40 11.19
C GLU A 159 -3.49 -18.38 11.79
N ALA A 160 -2.98 -17.26 12.32
CA ALA A 160 -3.80 -16.17 12.85
C ALA A 160 -4.70 -15.56 11.75
N VAL A 161 -4.15 -15.26 10.58
CA VAL A 161 -4.94 -14.73 9.45
C VAL A 161 -5.98 -15.77 8.99
N ARG A 162 -5.61 -17.04 8.84
CA ARG A 162 -6.53 -18.09 8.42
C ARG A 162 -7.69 -18.25 9.41
N THR A 163 -7.38 -18.30 10.71
CA THR A 163 -8.39 -18.48 11.76
C THR A 163 -9.25 -17.24 11.93
N GLY A 164 -8.63 -16.04 11.87
CA GLY A 164 -9.32 -14.77 12.07
C GLY A 164 -10.20 -14.35 10.88
N SER A 165 -9.77 -14.64 9.66
CA SER A 165 -10.48 -14.20 8.45
C SER A 165 -11.18 -15.33 7.69
N GLY A 166 -10.81 -16.61 7.93
CA GLY A 166 -11.27 -17.74 7.11
C GLY A 166 -10.65 -17.77 5.70
N MET A 167 -9.64 -16.91 5.43
CA MET A 167 -8.96 -16.84 4.14
C MET A 167 -7.51 -17.31 4.27
N MET A 168 -7.00 -18.01 3.25
CA MET A 168 -5.59 -18.39 3.23
C MET A 168 -4.75 -17.18 2.85
N PRO A 169 -3.73 -16.82 3.68
CA PRO A 169 -2.80 -15.74 3.33
C PRO A 169 -2.12 -16.02 1.98
N ASN A 170 -1.95 -14.97 1.18
CA ASN A 170 -1.35 -15.07 -0.15
C ASN A 170 -0.23 -14.05 -0.39
N THR A 171 0.00 -13.17 0.57
CA THR A 171 0.93 -12.05 0.41
C THR A 171 1.79 -11.85 1.65
N PHE A 172 3.10 -11.67 1.43
CA PHE A 172 4.03 -11.13 2.41
C PHE A 172 4.39 -9.69 2.04
N VAL A 173 4.50 -8.85 3.05
CA VAL A 173 5.01 -7.48 2.93
C VAL A 173 6.12 -7.32 3.96
N MET A 174 7.25 -6.77 3.56
CA MET A 174 8.38 -6.55 4.46
C MET A 174 9.13 -5.27 4.10
N SER A 175 9.80 -4.69 5.07
CA SER A 175 10.73 -3.59 4.81
C SER A 175 12.02 -4.12 4.17
N TYR A 176 12.74 -3.22 3.50
CA TYR A 176 14.04 -3.54 2.91
C TYR A 176 15.06 -4.03 3.95
N ALA A 177 15.06 -3.39 5.14
CA ALA A 177 15.94 -3.78 6.23
C ALA A 177 15.69 -5.23 6.73
N VAL A 178 14.41 -5.64 6.82
CA VAL A 178 14.03 -7.01 7.14
C VAL A 178 14.48 -7.99 6.05
N MET A 179 14.32 -7.64 4.78
CA MET A 179 14.80 -8.47 3.66
C MET A 179 16.31 -8.68 3.75
N MET A 180 17.09 -7.63 4.02
CA MET A 180 18.55 -7.73 4.17
C MET A 180 18.95 -8.65 5.32
N THR A 181 18.23 -8.58 6.44
CA THR A 181 18.48 -9.47 7.58
C THR A 181 18.15 -10.93 7.23
N LEU A 182 17.03 -11.19 6.55
CA LEU A 182 16.67 -12.55 6.11
C LEU A 182 17.68 -13.14 5.13
N MET A 183 18.36 -12.34 4.32
CA MET A 183 19.41 -12.81 3.40
C MET A 183 20.62 -13.43 4.12
N ILE A 184 20.89 -13.01 5.33
CA ILE A 184 22.03 -13.50 6.14
C ILE A 184 21.58 -14.41 7.28
N HIS A 185 20.27 -14.66 7.44
CA HIS A 185 19.74 -15.48 8.52
C HIS A 185 20.07 -16.96 8.29
N PRO A 186 20.64 -17.67 9.30
CA PRO A 186 21.05 -19.07 9.16
C PRO A 186 19.91 -20.01 8.73
N ASP A 187 18.70 -19.81 9.26
CA ASP A 187 17.55 -20.66 8.96
C ASP A 187 17.04 -20.51 7.52
N VAL A 188 17.22 -19.32 6.95
CA VAL A 188 16.90 -19.07 5.54
C VAL A 188 17.96 -19.74 4.66
N ILE A 189 19.25 -19.56 4.99
CA ILE A 189 20.38 -20.14 4.26
C ILE A 189 20.32 -21.66 4.30
N ALA A 190 20.00 -22.26 5.44
CA ALA A 190 19.91 -23.73 5.59
C ALA A 190 18.84 -24.36 4.69
N ARG A 191 17.82 -23.60 4.28
CA ARG A 191 16.78 -24.07 3.35
C ARG A 191 17.17 -23.90 1.86
N LEU A 192 18.20 -23.11 1.60
CA LEU A 192 18.74 -22.89 0.27
C LEU A 192 19.87 -23.91 0.02
N THR A 193 19.53 -25.05 -0.61
CA THR A 193 20.51 -26.10 -0.94
C THR A 193 21.44 -25.66 -2.07
N ASN A 194 22.76 -25.85 -1.90
CA ASN A 194 23.79 -25.60 -2.92
C ASN A 194 23.91 -24.16 -3.44
N VAL A 195 23.62 -23.16 -2.60
CA VAL A 195 23.74 -21.76 -2.98
C VAL A 195 25.02 -21.16 -2.39
N THR A 196 25.90 -20.65 -3.24
CA THR A 196 27.14 -19.96 -2.82
C THR A 196 26.91 -18.48 -2.53
N VAL A 197 25.91 -17.86 -3.17
CA VAL A 197 25.57 -16.44 -3.00
C VAL A 197 24.06 -16.31 -2.80
N VAL A 198 23.65 -15.73 -1.69
CA VAL A 198 22.25 -15.47 -1.40
C VAL A 198 21.85 -14.11 -1.99
N THR A 199 20.81 -14.10 -2.80
CA THR A 199 20.21 -12.90 -3.39
C THR A 199 18.79 -12.70 -2.86
N SER A 200 18.26 -11.47 -2.94
CA SER A 200 16.86 -11.18 -2.56
C SER A 200 15.85 -12.09 -3.27
N ALA A 201 16.08 -12.38 -4.55
CA ALA A 201 15.21 -13.29 -5.32
C ALA A 201 15.21 -14.73 -4.75
N LEU A 202 16.35 -15.22 -4.28
CA LEU A 202 16.45 -16.55 -3.66
C LEU A 202 15.77 -16.60 -2.29
N VAL A 203 15.82 -15.52 -1.51
CA VAL A 203 15.09 -15.43 -0.24
C VAL A 203 13.57 -15.45 -0.51
N VAL A 204 13.09 -14.69 -1.49
CA VAL A 204 11.69 -14.73 -1.90
C VAL A 204 11.29 -16.14 -2.34
N GLN A 205 12.11 -16.80 -3.13
CA GLN A 205 11.87 -18.18 -3.55
C GLN A 205 11.86 -19.15 -2.36
N ALA A 206 12.78 -19.02 -1.40
CA ALA A 206 12.80 -19.85 -0.20
C ALA A 206 11.54 -19.70 0.64
N LEU A 207 11.07 -18.46 0.81
CA LEU A 207 9.81 -18.17 1.51
C LEU A 207 8.60 -18.75 0.78
N GLN A 208 8.56 -18.67 -0.56
CA GLN A 208 7.47 -19.25 -1.35
C GLN A 208 7.50 -20.78 -1.39
N LEU A 209 8.67 -21.39 -1.33
CA LEU A 209 8.81 -22.85 -1.23
C LEU A 209 8.40 -23.35 0.17
N ALA A 210 8.76 -22.62 1.22
CA ALA A 210 8.35 -22.95 2.59
C ALA A 210 6.83 -22.75 2.78
N PHE A 211 6.25 -21.73 2.13
CA PHE A 211 4.84 -21.37 2.22
C PHE A 211 4.19 -21.30 0.83
N PRO A 212 3.79 -22.43 0.25
CA PRO A 212 3.34 -22.50 -1.16
C PRO A 212 2.07 -21.71 -1.47
N ASN A 213 1.33 -21.27 -0.46
CA ASN A 213 0.15 -20.42 -0.64
C ASN A 213 0.49 -18.95 -0.95
N ILE A 214 1.73 -18.55 -0.69
CA ILE A 214 2.18 -17.17 -0.89
C ILE A 214 2.54 -16.95 -2.35
N LYS A 215 1.75 -16.09 -3.00
CA LYS A 215 1.94 -15.71 -4.40
C LYS A 215 2.79 -14.45 -4.53
N ASN A 216 2.56 -13.49 -3.64
CA ASN A 216 3.17 -12.17 -3.71
C ASN A 216 4.06 -11.92 -2.51
N VAL A 217 5.25 -11.39 -2.77
CA VAL A 217 6.17 -10.90 -1.74
C VAL A 217 6.56 -9.47 -2.13
N PHE A 218 6.16 -8.50 -1.31
CA PHE A 218 6.44 -7.10 -1.55
C PHE A 218 7.50 -6.61 -0.57
N VAL A 219 8.54 -5.97 -1.11
CA VAL A 219 9.61 -5.37 -0.32
C VAL A 219 9.51 -3.86 -0.47
N GLY A 220 9.25 -3.16 0.62
CA GLY A 220 9.19 -1.70 0.66
C GLY A 220 10.58 -1.11 0.88
N ALA A 221 11.14 -0.48 -0.14
CA ALA A 221 12.45 0.17 -0.10
C ALA A 221 12.36 1.71 -0.11
N ALA A 222 11.15 2.25 -0.17
CA ALA A 222 10.94 3.69 -0.23
C ALA A 222 11.41 4.40 1.04
N GLN A 223 12.08 5.53 0.84
CA GLN A 223 12.59 6.40 1.89
C GLN A 223 11.96 7.80 1.81
N TYR A 224 11.94 8.51 2.92
CA TYR A 224 11.51 9.89 2.98
C TYR A 224 12.47 10.70 3.86
N ASN A 225 12.54 12.00 3.61
CA ASN A 225 13.30 12.91 4.47
C ASN A 225 12.47 13.23 5.72
N SER A 226 12.93 12.77 6.88
CA SER A 226 12.32 13.04 8.18
C SER A 226 12.81 14.34 8.83
N GLY A 227 13.81 14.99 8.22
CA GLY A 227 14.34 16.26 8.68
C GLY A 227 13.31 17.39 8.52
N VAL A 228 13.32 18.32 9.48
CA VAL A 228 12.52 19.55 9.37
C VAL A 228 13.18 20.48 8.35
N GLU A 229 12.37 21.22 7.59
CA GLU A 229 12.85 22.19 6.61
C GLU A 229 13.90 23.16 7.23
N GLY A 230 15.06 23.28 6.56
CA GLY A 230 16.18 24.12 7.05
C GLY A 230 17.16 23.43 8.00
N VAL A 231 16.96 22.16 8.32
CA VAL A 231 17.89 21.33 9.11
C VAL A 231 18.55 20.29 8.19
N THR A 232 19.61 19.65 8.67
CA THR A 232 20.30 18.58 7.94
C THR A 232 19.32 17.46 7.54
N ASP A 233 19.39 17.05 6.28
CA ASP A 233 18.56 15.98 5.74
C ASP A 233 18.79 14.67 6.51
N ALA A 234 17.69 14.00 6.88
CA ALA A 234 17.70 12.73 7.56
C ALA A 234 16.77 11.76 6.82
N LEU A 235 17.34 10.84 6.05
CA LEU A 235 16.57 9.80 5.36
C LEU A 235 16.12 8.73 6.35
N ALA A 236 14.86 8.36 6.26
CA ALA A 236 14.24 7.30 7.04
C ALA A 236 13.43 6.37 6.14
N ASP A 237 13.44 5.08 6.46
CA ASP A 237 12.65 4.08 5.74
C ASP A 237 11.16 4.24 6.06
N ILE A 238 10.33 4.28 5.03
CA ILE A 238 8.87 4.40 5.18
C ILE A 238 8.28 3.18 5.89
N TRP A 239 8.75 1.98 5.52
CA TRP A 239 8.21 0.71 6.02
C TRP A 239 8.83 0.24 7.34
N GLY A 240 9.77 0.99 7.91
CA GLY A 240 10.38 0.71 9.21
C GLY A 240 11.06 -0.66 9.29
N LYS A 241 10.83 -1.36 10.41
CA LYS A 241 11.47 -2.66 10.75
C LYS A 241 10.45 -3.78 10.92
N HIS A 242 9.46 -3.84 10.03
CA HIS A 242 8.27 -4.66 10.22
C HIS A 242 8.10 -5.69 9.10
N PHE A 243 7.35 -6.74 9.44
CA PHE A 243 6.93 -7.77 8.52
C PHE A 243 5.42 -8.01 8.65
N TRP A 244 4.75 -8.25 7.55
CA TRP A 244 3.30 -8.52 7.51
C TRP A 244 2.98 -9.76 6.70
N VAL A 245 2.01 -10.49 7.19
CA VAL A 245 1.41 -11.65 6.52
C VAL A 245 -0.05 -11.33 6.25
N GLY A 246 -0.52 -11.46 5.02
CA GLY A 246 -1.89 -11.09 4.75
C GLY A 246 -2.53 -11.74 3.54
N TYR A 247 -3.83 -11.48 3.45
CA TYR A 247 -4.64 -11.83 2.29
C TYR A 247 -5.07 -10.57 1.53
N ILE A 248 -4.68 -10.51 0.27
CA ILE A 248 -5.06 -9.45 -0.67
C ILE A 248 -5.84 -10.10 -1.82
N SER A 249 -7.01 -9.55 -2.13
CA SER A 249 -7.86 -10.09 -3.18
C SER A 249 -7.28 -9.88 -4.57
N ASP A 250 -7.15 -10.95 -5.35
CA ASP A 250 -6.71 -10.90 -6.75
C ASP A 250 -7.72 -10.18 -7.67
N ARG A 251 -8.98 -10.03 -7.20
CA ARG A 251 -10.07 -9.35 -7.93
C ARG A 251 -10.72 -8.29 -7.04
N PRO A 252 -10.16 -7.06 -7.04
CA PRO A 252 -10.68 -5.99 -6.22
C PRO A 252 -12.10 -5.58 -6.64
N ARG A 253 -13.04 -5.66 -5.71
CA ARG A 253 -14.44 -5.24 -5.87
C ARG A 253 -14.97 -4.74 -4.53
N LEU A 254 -15.99 -3.89 -4.54
CA LEU A 254 -16.65 -3.36 -3.34
C LEU A 254 -17.12 -4.42 -2.34
N LYS A 255 -17.39 -5.65 -2.81
CA LYS A 255 -17.88 -6.76 -1.99
C LYS A 255 -16.84 -7.88 -1.80
N SER A 256 -15.62 -7.74 -2.32
CA SER A 256 -14.61 -8.77 -2.11
C SER A 256 -13.96 -8.61 -0.75
N ARG A 257 -13.71 -9.73 -0.10
CA ARG A 257 -12.98 -9.76 1.15
C ARG A 257 -11.50 -9.54 0.86
N SER A 258 -10.87 -8.61 1.55
CA SER A 258 -9.46 -8.28 1.42
C SER A 258 -9.04 -7.47 2.64
N PHE A 259 -7.75 -7.36 2.88
CA PHE A 259 -7.21 -6.48 3.90
C PHE A 259 -7.69 -5.04 3.74
N GLY A 260 -7.60 -4.50 2.52
CA GLY A 260 -8.05 -3.15 2.25
C GLY A 260 -8.07 -2.83 0.75
N PHE A 261 -8.53 -1.63 0.45
CA PHE A 261 -8.61 -1.09 -0.90
C PHE A 261 -8.30 0.39 -0.93
N THR A 262 -7.76 0.85 -2.07
CA THR A 262 -7.73 2.27 -2.41
C THR A 262 -8.98 2.60 -3.21
N TYR A 263 -9.89 3.38 -2.61
CA TYR A 263 -11.08 3.88 -3.31
C TYR A 263 -10.71 5.14 -4.08
N GLN A 264 -11.11 5.20 -5.34
CA GLN A 264 -10.73 6.30 -6.24
C GLN A 264 -11.86 6.63 -7.20
N ALA A 265 -12.08 7.93 -7.46
CA ALA A 265 -13.06 8.37 -8.45
C ALA A 265 -12.50 8.17 -9.87
N PRO A 266 -13.27 7.56 -10.81
CA PRO A 266 -12.82 7.38 -12.17
C PRO A 266 -12.43 8.71 -12.82
N GLY A 267 -11.28 8.75 -13.48
CA GLY A 267 -10.79 9.94 -14.17
C GLY A 267 -10.28 11.07 -13.26
N GLN A 268 -10.19 10.86 -11.95
CA GLN A 268 -9.64 11.84 -10.98
C GLN A 268 -8.30 11.38 -10.37
N ASN A 269 -7.66 10.42 -11.01
CA ASN A 269 -6.36 9.92 -10.63
C ASN A 269 -5.27 10.83 -11.20
N ARG A 270 -4.43 11.38 -10.33
CA ARG A 270 -3.23 12.16 -10.69
C ARG A 270 -3.43 13.14 -11.84
N GLN A 271 -4.51 13.94 -11.78
CA GLN A 271 -4.78 14.96 -12.78
C GLN A 271 -3.81 16.12 -12.67
N VAL A 272 -3.10 16.43 -13.74
CA VAL A 272 -2.22 17.59 -13.81
C VAL A 272 -2.92 18.76 -14.49
N LYS A 273 -2.91 19.91 -13.82
CA LYS A 273 -3.50 21.17 -14.28
C LYS A 273 -2.44 22.25 -14.29
N VAL A 274 -2.32 22.93 -15.43
CA VAL A 274 -1.54 24.15 -15.51
C VAL A 274 -2.46 25.33 -15.20
N LEU A 275 -2.10 26.10 -14.18
CA LEU A 275 -2.87 27.28 -13.77
C LEU A 275 -2.60 28.46 -14.73
N PRO A 276 -3.49 29.47 -14.76
CA PRO A 276 -3.25 30.68 -15.52
C PRO A 276 -1.90 31.33 -15.22
N TYR A 277 -1.38 32.09 -16.15
CA TYR A 277 -0.15 32.86 -15.98
C TYR A 277 -0.34 33.89 -14.85
N ASP A 278 0.64 33.95 -13.97
CA ASP A 278 0.71 34.93 -12.88
C ASP A 278 1.69 36.02 -13.32
N GLU A 279 1.15 37.21 -13.63
CA GLU A 279 1.96 38.33 -14.13
C GLU A 279 2.88 38.91 -13.08
N ASP A 280 2.48 38.86 -11.78
CA ASP A 280 3.30 39.40 -10.68
C ASP A 280 4.55 38.54 -10.42
N LYS A 281 4.44 37.23 -10.68
CA LYS A 281 5.51 36.25 -10.47
C LYS A 281 6.18 35.80 -11.75
N GLU A 282 5.70 36.26 -12.91
CA GLU A 282 6.21 35.92 -14.22
C GLU A 282 6.32 34.40 -14.47
N GLY A 283 5.23 33.65 -14.22
CA GLY A 283 5.27 32.23 -14.39
C GLY A 283 3.91 31.54 -14.26
N ARG A 284 3.92 30.20 -14.12
CA ARG A 284 2.72 29.38 -13.98
C ARG A 284 2.90 28.32 -12.92
N PHE A 285 1.81 28.02 -12.21
CA PHE A 285 1.78 26.86 -11.34
C PHE A 285 1.39 25.61 -12.12
N VAL A 286 2.15 24.55 -11.96
CA VAL A 286 1.78 23.19 -12.27
C VAL A 286 1.19 22.58 -11.03
N ARG A 287 -0.03 22.04 -11.10
CA ARG A 287 -0.73 21.44 -9.96
C ARG A 287 -1.16 20.03 -10.30
N ILE A 288 -0.83 19.09 -9.44
CA ILE A 288 -1.34 17.74 -9.48
C ILE A 288 -2.44 17.57 -8.43
N ASN A 289 -3.51 16.88 -8.81
CA ASN A 289 -4.60 16.50 -7.93
C ASN A 289 -4.79 14.99 -8.00
N ASP A 290 -4.87 14.34 -6.85
CA ASP A 290 -5.24 12.92 -6.72
C ASP A 290 -6.35 12.77 -5.69
N LYS A 291 -7.48 12.17 -6.09
CA LYS A 291 -8.65 12.03 -5.21
C LYS A 291 -8.86 10.58 -4.86
N TYR A 292 -8.46 10.21 -3.65
CA TYR A 292 -8.52 8.84 -3.16
C TYR A 292 -8.80 8.75 -1.66
N ASP A 293 -9.12 7.55 -1.19
CA ASP A 293 -9.11 7.16 0.22
C ASP A 293 -8.54 5.74 0.34
N GLN A 294 -7.48 5.59 1.12
CA GLN A 294 -6.90 4.29 1.48
C GLN A 294 -7.61 3.75 2.71
N LYS A 295 -8.36 2.66 2.54
CA LYS A 295 -9.16 2.12 3.64
C LYS A 295 -8.83 0.67 3.92
N LEU A 296 -8.52 0.38 5.16
CA LEU A 296 -8.40 -0.98 5.68
C LEU A 296 -9.83 -1.49 5.96
N VAL A 297 -10.22 -2.55 5.28
CA VAL A 297 -11.60 -3.07 5.27
C VAL A 297 -11.77 -4.18 6.30
N ASP A 298 -10.86 -5.16 6.30
CA ASP A 298 -10.86 -6.27 7.24
C ASP A 298 -9.46 -6.46 7.83
N ASN A 299 -9.27 -5.93 9.03
CA ASN A 299 -8.00 -5.99 9.74
C ASN A 299 -7.61 -7.44 10.16
N LYS A 300 -8.55 -8.38 10.15
CA LYS A 300 -8.27 -9.81 10.39
C LYS A 300 -7.63 -10.51 9.19
N CYS A 301 -7.63 -9.88 8.02
CA CYS A 301 -6.95 -10.37 6.83
C CYS A 301 -5.44 -10.06 6.84
N MET A 302 -4.91 -9.42 7.88
CA MET A 302 -3.49 -9.09 8.01
C MET A 302 -2.99 -9.37 9.43
N TYR A 303 -1.76 -9.85 9.53
CA TYR A 303 -1.02 -10.04 10.76
C TYR A 303 0.27 -9.24 10.70
N LEU A 304 0.57 -8.51 11.77
CA LEU A 304 1.76 -7.65 11.88
C LEU A 304 2.78 -8.28 12.83
N ILE A 305 3.99 -8.48 12.36
CA ILE A 305 5.18 -8.73 13.17
C ILE A 305 5.92 -7.40 13.28
N LYS A 306 5.71 -6.72 14.41
CA LYS A 306 6.29 -5.41 14.67
C LYS A 306 7.69 -5.55 15.24
N ASN A 307 8.64 -4.71 14.79
CA ASN A 307 10.03 -4.74 15.19
C ASN A 307 10.68 -6.12 14.97
N ALA A 308 10.46 -6.69 13.79
CA ALA A 308 11.06 -7.98 13.43
C ALA A 308 12.60 -7.97 13.55
N ILE A 309 13.23 -6.80 13.45
CA ILE A 309 14.66 -6.57 13.63
C ILE A 309 14.91 -5.43 14.61
N VAL A 310 16.16 -5.36 15.14
CA VAL A 310 16.61 -4.28 16.05
C VAL A 310 16.72 -2.94 15.35
#